data_1ecb840c8dd6375e52af2b649e52593f
#
_entry.id   1ecb840c8dd6375e52af2b649e52593f
#
_cell.length_a   1.000
_cell.length_b   1.000
_cell.length_c   1.000
_cell.angle_alpha   90.00
_cell.angle_beta   90.00
_cell.angle_gamma   90.00
#
_symmetry.space_group_name_H-M   'P 1'
#
loop_
_entity.id
_entity.type
_entity.pdbx_description
1 polymer ?
#
loop_
_entity_poly.entity_id
_entity_poly.type
_entity_poly.pdbx_seq_one_letter_code
_entity_poly.pdbx_strand_id
1 'polypeptide(L)'
;QSRYQYKSFEPVTINHEWTWKDPAINILLEDANRALGELNAFSLIVPDIDLFIEMHVVKEAQTSSRIEGTQTSIAEALLSENQIQPEKRNDWREIRNYIDAVNMAIAELDKLPLSNRLVRMTHAMLMRGVRGEHKQPGAFRSSQNWIGGSSLLDATFIPPHQDGVPDLMADLEAFWHNQNIAVPHLVRLAIVHYQFETIHPFLDGNGRIGRLLMPLYLVGHGLLAKPSLYLSDFFERNRASYYDALMRVRLANDLAQWVRFFLQGVAQTAGKGRDVFRQILSVRTETEQK
;
A
#
# COMPACT_ATOMS: atom_id res chain seq x y z
N GLN A 1 35.48 -2.78 -19.26
CA GLN A 1 34.13 -2.42 -18.80
C GLN A 1 34.28 -1.31 -17.77
N SER A 2 33.76 -0.12 -18.08
CA SER A 2 33.70 1.01 -17.13
C SER A 2 32.77 0.60 -15.99
N ARG A 3 33.33 0.38 -14.79
CA ARG A 3 32.52 0.15 -13.59
C ARG A 3 31.98 1.51 -13.14
N TYR A 4 30.70 1.75 -13.34
CA TYR A 4 30.04 2.93 -12.78
C TYR A 4 30.04 2.84 -11.26
N GLN A 5 30.57 3.87 -10.60
CA GLN A 5 30.44 4.04 -9.15
C GLN A 5 29.14 4.79 -8.87
N TYR A 6 28.30 4.23 -8.01
CA TYR A 6 27.10 4.88 -7.47
C TYR A 6 27.02 4.67 -5.97
N LYS A 7 26.25 5.51 -5.28
CA LYS A 7 25.97 5.36 -3.85
C LYS A 7 24.53 4.89 -3.70
N SER A 8 24.33 3.75 -3.07
CA SER A 8 23.01 3.28 -2.64
C SER A 8 22.67 3.83 -1.26
N PHE A 9 21.38 4.00 -0.97
CA PHE A 9 20.90 4.36 0.35
C PHE A 9 21.04 3.14 1.29
N GLU A 10 21.48 3.37 2.53
CA GLU A 10 21.57 2.32 3.55
C GLU A 10 20.53 2.63 4.64
N PRO A 11 19.36 1.98 4.61
CA PRO A 11 18.34 2.20 5.63
C PRO A 11 18.76 1.54 6.95
N VAL A 12 18.38 2.16 8.05
CA VAL A 12 18.49 1.53 9.37
C VAL A 12 17.44 0.43 9.53
N THR A 13 17.73 -0.55 10.39
CA THR A 13 16.72 -1.52 10.85
C THR A 13 15.66 -0.83 11.67
N ILE A 14 14.42 -1.33 11.62
CA ILE A 14 13.26 -0.70 12.26
C ILE A 14 12.69 -1.50 13.41
N ASN A 15 13.10 -2.74 13.61
CA ASN A 15 12.56 -3.62 14.65
C ASN A 15 13.12 -3.26 16.04
N HIS A 16 12.79 -2.07 16.51
CA HIS A 16 13.10 -1.54 17.82
C HIS A 16 11.99 -0.61 18.31
N GLU A 17 12.07 -0.15 19.55
CA GLU A 17 11.13 0.84 20.08
C GLU A 17 11.28 2.19 19.38
N TRP A 18 10.14 2.83 19.13
CA TRP A 18 10.05 4.15 18.53
C TRP A 18 9.44 5.13 19.50
N THR A 19 10.09 6.28 19.67
CA THR A 19 9.59 7.39 20.45
C THR A 19 9.54 8.65 19.61
N TRP A 20 8.59 9.52 19.88
CA TRP A 20 8.47 10.82 19.24
C TRP A 20 8.18 11.91 20.25
N LYS A 21 8.65 13.12 19.91
CA LYS A 21 8.46 14.32 20.77
C LYS A 21 7.43 15.28 20.18
N ASP A 22 6.82 14.93 19.03
CA ASP A 22 5.85 15.76 18.34
C ASP A 22 4.43 15.48 18.88
N PRO A 23 3.82 16.41 19.66
CA PRO A 23 2.49 16.21 20.23
C PRO A 23 1.39 16.13 19.16
N ALA A 24 1.61 16.69 17.96
CA ALA A 24 0.64 16.63 16.86
C ALA A 24 0.41 15.18 16.40
N ILE A 25 1.42 14.30 16.50
CA ILE A 25 1.27 12.88 16.18
C ILE A 25 0.22 12.23 17.08
N ASN A 26 0.19 12.57 18.38
CA ASN A 26 -0.79 11.97 19.32
C ASN A 26 -2.22 12.38 18.96
N ILE A 27 -2.45 13.64 18.61
CA ILE A 27 -3.77 14.14 18.18
C ILE A 27 -4.21 13.46 16.88
N LEU A 28 -3.32 13.41 15.88
CA LEU A 28 -3.60 12.77 14.60
C LEU A 28 -3.81 11.26 14.74
N LEU A 29 -3.10 10.62 15.65
CA LEU A 29 -3.26 9.19 15.95
C LEU A 29 -4.63 8.91 16.58
N GLU A 30 -5.08 9.75 17.50
CA GLU A 30 -6.43 9.67 18.10
C GLU A 30 -7.51 9.81 17.02
N ASP A 31 -7.41 10.85 16.17
CA ASP A 31 -8.36 11.09 15.09
C ASP A 31 -8.38 9.95 14.07
N ALA A 32 -7.20 9.45 13.68
CA ALA A 32 -7.09 8.35 12.72
C ALA A 32 -7.66 7.03 13.29
N ASN A 33 -7.36 6.70 14.56
CA ASN A 33 -7.91 5.51 15.20
C ASN A 33 -9.42 5.59 15.35
N ARG A 34 -9.96 6.76 15.75
CA ARG A 34 -11.40 6.98 15.86
C ARG A 34 -12.08 6.80 14.51
N ALA A 35 -11.57 7.45 13.46
CA ALA A 35 -12.15 7.34 12.13
C ALA A 35 -12.08 5.90 11.57
N LEU A 36 -10.97 5.18 11.82
CA LEU A 36 -10.81 3.79 11.42
C LEU A 36 -11.77 2.87 12.18
N GLY A 37 -11.94 3.06 13.49
CA GLY A 37 -12.87 2.30 14.30
C GLY A 37 -14.34 2.51 13.88
N GLU A 38 -14.73 3.76 13.57
CA GLU A 38 -16.05 4.07 13.03
C GLU A 38 -16.26 3.42 11.66
N LEU A 39 -15.28 3.50 10.75
CA LEU A 39 -15.33 2.83 9.44
C LEU A 39 -15.54 1.33 9.61
N ASN A 40 -14.76 0.68 10.49
CA ASN A 40 -14.89 -0.75 10.77
C ASN A 40 -16.27 -1.09 11.33
N ALA A 41 -16.78 -0.34 12.30
CA ALA A 41 -18.10 -0.56 12.89
C ALA A 41 -19.22 -0.46 11.84
N PHE A 42 -19.18 0.55 10.97
CA PHE A 42 -20.16 0.68 9.89
C PHE A 42 -20.04 -0.45 8.86
N SER A 43 -18.84 -0.93 8.56
CA SER A 43 -18.64 -2.05 7.63
C SER A 43 -19.29 -3.36 8.08
N LEU A 44 -19.57 -3.51 9.38
CA LEU A 44 -20.21 -4.71 9.94
C LEU A 44 -21.75 -4.67 9.84
N ILE A 45 -22.35 -3.51 9.62
CA ILE A 45 -23.81 -3.33 9.63
C ILE A 45 -24.39 -2.86 8.29
N VAL A 46 -23.54 -2.40 7.37
CA VAL A 46 -23.98 -2.02 6.01
C VAL A 46 -24.39 -3.27 5.24
N PRO A 47 -25.59 -3.28 4.59
CA PRO A 47 -26.01 -4.37 3.73
C PRO A 47 -25.10 -4.46 2.49
N ASP A 48 -24.98 -5.68 1.96
CA ASP A 48 -24.20 -5.96 0.75
C ASP A 48 -22.76 -5.40 0.77
N ILE A 49 -22.14 -5.41 1.98
CA ILE A 49 -20.79 -4.89 2.19
C ILE A 49 -19.78 -5.49 1.22
N ASP A 50 -19.94 -6.74 0.82
CA ASP A 50 -19.02 -7.44 -0.08
C ASP A 50 -19.03 -6.81 -1.48
N LEU A 51 -20.20 -6.39 -2.00
CA LEU A 51 -20.27 -5.64 -3.25
C LEU A 51 -19.55 -4.27 -3.15
N PHE A 52 -19.74 -3.59 -2.01
CA PHE A 52 -19.05 -2.32 -1.77
C PHE A 52 -17.52 -2.52 -1.72
N ILE A 53 -17.04 -3.56 -1.04
CA ILE A 53 -15.62 -3.91 -0.98
C ILE A 53 -15.08 -4.22 -2.37
N GLU A 54 -15.81 -5.01 -3.17
CA GLU A 54 -15.43 -5.33 -4.54
C GLU A 54 -15.24 -4.06 -5.40
N MET A 55 -16.16 -3.13 -5.33
CA MET A 55 -16.05 -1.84 -6.03
C MET A 55 -14.89 -0.98 -5.52
N HIS A 56 -14.60 -1.05 -4.22
CA HIS A 56 -13.45 -0.37 -3.62
C HIS A 56 -12.12 -0.97 -4.08
N VAL A 57 -12.04 -2.29 -4.18
CA VAL A 57 -10.87 -2.99 -4.72
C VAL A 57 -10.61 -2.58 -6.18
N VAL A 58 -11.68 -2.50 -7.01
CA VAL A 58 -11.56 -2.03 -8.40
C VAL A 58 -11.04 -0.60 -8.46
N LYS A 59 -11.59 0.30 -7.63
CA LYS A 59 -11.14 1.70 -7.55
C LYS A 59 -9.68 1.80 -7.08
N GLU A 60 -9.32 1.04 -6.07
CA GLU A 60 -7.95 0.98 -5.55
C GLU A 60 -6.98 0.49 -6.63
N ALA A 61 -7.31 -0.62 -7.30
CA ALA A 61 -6.49 -1.19 -8.37
C ALA A 61 -6.22 -0.17 -9.48
N GLN A 62 -7.26 0.55 -9.91
CA GLN A 62 -7.15 1.60 -10.93
C GLN A 62 -6.32 2.77 -10.42
N THR A 63 -6.58 3.27 -9.21
CA THR A 63 -5.90 4.45 -8.68
C THR A 63 -4.43 4.14 -8.36
N SER A 64 -4.15 3.00 -7.73
CA SER A 64 -2.79 2.54 -7.43
C SER A 64 -1.96 2.35 -8.70
N SER A 65 -2.54 1.73 -9.73
CA SER A 65 -1.85 1.54 -11.02
C SER A 65 -1.65 2.87 -11.77
N ARG A 66 -2.57 3.82 -11.64
CA ARG A 66 -2.43 5.17 -12.22
C ARG A 66 -1.28 5.97 -11.62
N ILE A 67 -0.97 5.80 -10.33
CA ILE A 67 0.23 6.37 -9.71
C ILE A 67 1.49 5.88 -10.45
N GLU A 68 1.50 4.65 -10.94
CA GLU A 68 2.61 4.05 -11.70
C GLU A 68 2.54 4.32 -13.22
N GLY A 69 1.54 5.08 -13.70
CA GLY A 69 1.42 5.52 -15.08
C GLY A 69 0.42 4.74 -15.96
N THR A 70 -0.33 3.79 -15.41
CA THR A 70 -1.39 3.07 -16.12
C THR A 70 -2.58 4.00 -16.40
N GLN A 71 -3.19 3.93 -17.59
CA GLN A 71 -4.22 4.87 -18.03
C GLN A 71 -5.63 4.26 -18.18
N THR A 72 -5.89 3.09 -17.62
CA THR A 72 -7.21 2.45 -17.66
C THR A 72 -8.21 3.18 -16.75
N SER A 73 -9.41 3.44 -17.25
CA SER A 73 -10.52 3.99 -16.45
C SER A 73 -11.22 2.91 -15.61
N ILE A 74 -11.98 3.34 -14.58
CA ILE A 74 -12.80 2.41 -13.78
C ILE A 74 -13.82 1.67 -14.68
N ALA A 75 -14.42 2.36 -15.63
CA ALA A 75 -15.39 1.76 -16.58
C ALA A 75 -14.71 0.64 -17.41
N GLU A 76 -13.51 0.88 -17.93
CA GLU A 76 -12.75 -0.14 -18.66
C GLU A 76 -12.33 -1.30 -17.76
N ALA A 77 -11.98 -1.06 -16.49
CA ALA A 77 -11.62 -2.10 -15.53
C ALA A 77 -12.78 -3.09 -15.23
N LEU A 78 -14.01 -2.67 -15.43
CA LEU A 78 -15.22 -3.51 -15.26
C LEU A 78 -15.60 -4.31 -16.51
N LEU A 79 -15.02 -4.01 -17.67
CA LEU A 79 -15.28 -4.72 -18.92
C LEU A 79 -14.52 -6.05 -18.98
N SER A 80 -14.95 -6.94 -19.84
CA SER A 80 -14.23 -8.15 -20.19
C SER A 80 -13.10 -7.84 -21.19
N GLU A 81 -12.05 -8.65 -21.21
CA GLU A 81 -10.85 -8.39 -22.02
C GLU A 81 -11.13 -8.22 -23.52
N ASN A 82 -12.12 -8.97 -24.04
CA ASN A 82 -12.53 -8.91 -25.46
C ASN A 82 -13.19 -7.58 -25.84
N GLN A 83 -13.69 -6.80 -24.86
CA GLN A 83 -14.25 -5.46 -25.05
C GLN A 83 -13.22 -4.34 -24.95
N ILE A 84 -11.97 -4.70 -24.59
CA ILE A 84 -10.85 -3.73 -24.44
C ILE A 84 -10.08 -3.63 -25.74
N GLN A 85 -9.79 -2.40 -26.15
CA GLN A 85 -8.94 -2.13 -27.32
C GLN A 85 -7.56 -2.78 -27.14
N PRO A 86 -6.99 -3.41 -28.20
CA PRO A 86 -5.76 -4.18 -28.09
C PRO A 86 -4.60 -3.45 -27.44
N GLU A 87 -4.44 -2.15 -27.72
CA GLU A 87 -3.39 -1.29 -27.18
C GLU A 87 -3.53 -1.03 -25.67
N LYS A 88 -4.73 -1.16 -25.11
CA LYS A 88 -5.03 -0.96 -23.69
C LYS A 88 -5.06 -2.26 -22.87
N ARG A 89 -4.94 -3.42 -23.50
CA ARG A 89 -5.08 -4.72 -22.82
C ARG A 89 -4.01 -4.94 -21.74
N ASN A 90 -2.80 -4.47 -21.95
CA ASN A 90 -1.76 -4.59 -20.92
C ASN A 90 -2.11 -3.80 -19.67
N ASP A 91 -2.55 -2.57 -19.82
CA ASP A 91 -2.97 -1.72 -18.70
C ASP A 91 -4.19 -2.31 -17.99
N TRP A 92 -5.16 -2.83 -18.75
CA TRP A 92 -6.32 -3.53 -18.20
C TRP A 92 -5.92 -4.78 -17.42
N ARG A 93 -5.00 -5.62 -17.94
CA ARG A 93 -4.48 -6.81 -17.25
C ARG A 93 -3.74 -6.44 -15.96
N GLU A 94 -2.99 -5.34 -15.93
CA GLU A 94 -2.36 -4.86 -14.71
C GLU A 94 -3.37 -4.57 -13.60
N ILE A 95 -4.52 -3.97 -13.94
CA ILE A 95 -5.60 -3.71 -12.98
C ILE A 95 -6.27 -5.02 -12.54
N ARG A 96 -6.57 -5.93 -13.47
CA ARG A 96 -7.15 -7.25 -13.13
C ARG A 96 -6.22 -8.04 -12.22
N ASN A 97 -4.93 -8.07 -12.51
CA ASN A 97 -3.93 -8.71 -11.66
C ASN A 97 -3.87 -8.10 -10.26
N TYR A 98 -4.02 -6.78 -10.16
CA TYR A 98 -4.09 -6.11 -8.84
C TYR A 98 -5.30 -6.57 -8.05
N ILE A 99 -6.49 -6.63 -8.67
CA ILE A 99 -7.73 -7.11 -8.05
C ILE A 99 -7.55 -8.57 -7.59
N ASP A 100 -7.03 -9.43 -8.45
CA ASP A 100 -6.79 -10.84 -8.16
C ASP A 100 -5.76 -10.98 -7.01
N ALA A 101 -4.71 -10.15 -7.01
CA ALA A 101 -3.68 -10.15 -5.97
C ALA A 101 -4.23 -9.73 -4.60
N VAL A 102 -5.07 -8.68 -4.54
CA VAL A 102 -5.75 -8.26 -3.29
C VAL A 102 -6.64 -9.38 -2.77
N ASN A 103 -7.52 -9.91 -3.62
CA ASN A 103 -8.49 -10.93 -3.22
C ASN A 103 -7.80 -12.20 -2.74
N MET A 104 -6.77 -12.66 -3.46
CA MET A 104 -5.95 -13.80 -3.06
C MET A 104 -5.25 -13.54 -1.72
N ALA A 105 -4.61 -12.38 -1.57
CA ALA A 105 -3.85 -12.07 -0.36
C ALA A 105 -4.74 -11.95 0.88
N ILE A 106 -5.93 -11.34 0.76
CA ILE A 106 -6.93 -11.27 1.85
C ILE A 106 -7.41 -12.67 2.23
N ALA A 107 -7.74 -13.52 1.25
CA ALA A 107 -8.17 -14.89 1.52
C ALA A 107 -7.07 -15.76 2.16
N GLU A 108 -5.81 -15.51 1.82
CA GLU A 108 -4.69 -16.24 2.42
C GLU A 108 -4.38 -15.81 3.86
N LEU A 109 -4.79 -14.61 4.31
CA LEU A 109 -4.64 -14.17 5.71
C LEU A 109 -5.37 -15.09 6.72
N ASP A 110 -6.40 -15.81 6.29
CA ASP A 110 -7.08 -16.81 7.13
C ASP A 110 -6.20 -18.04 7.44
N LYS A 111 -5.16 -18.29 6.63
CA LYS A 111 -4.29 -19.46 6.69
C LYS A 111 -2.84 -19.12 7.02
N LEU A 112 -2.39 -17.95 6.63
CA LEU A 112 -1.02 -17.49 6.76
C LEU A 112 -1.00 -16.11 7.40
N PRO A 113 -0.13 -15.85 8.39
CA PRO A 113 0.06 -14.48 8.86
C PRO A 113 0.60 -13.60 7.73
N LEU A 114 0.42 -12.28 7.85
CA LEU A 114 1.12 -11.33 7.00
C LEU A 114 2.63 -11.60 7.10
N SER A 115 3.27 -11.91 5.98
CA SER A 115 4.66 -12.38 5.94
C SER A 115 5.31 -12.08 4.60
N ASN A 116 6.63 -12.09 4.55
CA ASN A 116 7.38 -11.98 3.31
C ASN A 116 6.98 -13.06 2.29
N ARG A 117 6.56 -14.23 2.76
CA ARG A 117 6.00 -15.27 1.89
C ARG A 117 4.72 -14.79 1.22
N LEU A 118 3.76 -14.24 1.98
CA LEU A 118 2.51 -13.72 1.44
C LEU A 118 2.78 -12.53 0.50
N VAL A 119 3.67 -11.61 0.88
CA VAL A 119 4.09 -10.48 0.04
C VAL A 119 4.61 -10.95 -1.32
N ARG A 120 5.48 -11.96 -1.33
CA ARG A 120 6.04 -12.54 -2.56
C ARG A 120 4.99 -13.25 -3.42
N MET A 121 4.06 -13.98 -2.80
CA MET A 121 2.93 -14.60 -3.50
C MET A 121 2.03 -13.54 -4.15
N THR A 122 1.72 -12.47 -3.42
CA THR A 122 0.95 -11.33 -3.91
C THR A 122 1.65 -10.64 -5.08
N HIS A 123 2.96 -10.43 -4.99
CA HIS A 123 3.75 -9.86 -6.07
C HIS A 123 3.77 -10.77 -7.30
N ALA A 124 3.89 -12.09 -7.15
CA ALA A 124 3.85 -13.02 -8.27
C ALA A 124 2.50 -12.96 -9.01
N MET A 125 1.39 -12.83 -8.29
CA MET A 125 0.06 -12.65 -8.89
C MET A 125 -0.06 -11.30 -9.60
N LEU A 126 0.41 -10.23 -8.98
CA LEU A 126 0.37 -8.86 -9.53
C LEU A 126 1.11 -8.76 -10.87
N MET A 127 2.22 -9.45 -11.02
CA MET A 127 3.12 -9.34 -12.17
C MET A 127 2.87 -10.39 -13.28
N ARG A 128 1.84 -11.23 -13.15
CA ARG A 128 1.57 -12.34 -14.08
C ARG A 128 1.10 -11.85 -15.45
N GLY A 129 1.83 -12.18 -16.51
CA GLY A 129 1.42 -11.92 -17.90
C GLY A 129 1.35 -10.44 -18.29
N VAL A 130 2.02 -9.55 -17.58
CA VAL A 130 2.10 -8.11 -17.86
C VAL A 130 3.54 -7.66 -18.13
N ARG A 131 3.73 -6.36 -18.43
CA ARG A 131 5.04 -5.80 -18.82
C ARG A 131 6.22 -6.17 -17.91
N GLY A 132 5.99 -6.45 -16.63
CA GLY A 132 7.01 -6.85 -15.67
C GLY A 132 7.18 -8.36 -15.48
N GLU A 133 6.56 -9.21 -16.28
CA GLU A 133 6.60 -10.67 -16.12
C GLU A 133 8.03 -11.25 -16.09
N HIS A 134 8.95 -10.67 -16.86
CA HIS A 134 10.36 -11.06 -16.87
C HIS A 134 11.19 -10.45 -15.73
N LYS A 135 10.57 -9.66 -14.85
CA LYS A 135 11.20 -9.00 -13.68
C LYS A 135 11.13 -9.86 -12.41
N GLN A 136 11.26 -11.18 -12.57
CA GLN A 136 11.30 -12.15 -11.47
C GLN A 136 10.08 -12.05 -10.51
N PRO A 137 8.84 -12.28 -10.99
CA PRO A 137 7.64 -12.23 -10.14
C PRO A 137 7.76 -13.11 -8.90
N GLY A 138 7.47 -12.55 -7.73
CA GLY A 138 7.54 -13.25 -6.44
C GLY A 138 8.95 -13.46 -5.88
N ALA A 139 10.00 -12.97 -6.53
CA ALA A 139 11.36 -13.02 -6.00
C ALA A 139 11.86 -11.62 -5.63
N PHE A 140 12.55 -11.51 -4.49
CA PHE A 140 13.32 -10.32 -4.19
C PHE A 140 14.42 -10.13 -5.23
N ARG A 141 14.68 -8.88 -5.58
CA ARG A 141 15.67 -8.54 -6.61
C ARG A 141 17.07 -9.05 -6.29
N SER A 142 17.73 -9.56 -7.29
CA SER A 142 19.13 -10.00 -7.28
C SER A 142 20.06 -9.03 -8.01
N SER A 143 19.54 -7.86 -8.42
CA SER A 143 20.29 -6.78 -9.05
C SER A 143 19.86 -5.42 -8.51
N GLN A 144 20.69 -4.41 -8.73
CA GLN A 144 20.39 -3.05 -8.34
C GLN A 144 19.26 -2.49 -9.21
N ASN A 145 18.29 -1.84 -8.55
CA ASN A 145 17.25 -1.03 -9.17
C ASN A 145 17.42 0.45 -8.74
N TRP A 146 16.60 1.33 -9.32
CA TRP A 146 16.58 2.76 -8.98
C TRP A 146 15.18 3.32 -9.17
N ILE A 147 14.94 4.49 -8.60
CA ILE A 147 13.69 5.23 -8.69
C ILE A 147 13.96 6.58 -9.36
N GLY A 148 13.16 6.91 -10.38
CA GLY A 148 13.34 8.10 -11.19
C GLY A 148 14.57 8.04 -12.10
N GLY A 149 14.61 8.93 -13.10
CA GLY A 149 15.67 8.90 -14.10
C GLY A 149 15.61 7.72 -15.06
N SER A 150 16.59 7.68 -15.96
CA SER A 150 16.73 6.62 -16.99
C SER A 150 17.77 5.56 -16.63
N SER A 151 18.61 5.83 -15.65
CA SER A 151 19.73 4.98 -15.24
C SER A 151 20.15 5.25 -13.78
N LEU A 152 21.08 4.46 -13.26
CA LEU A 152 21.69 4.69 -11.95
C LEU A 152 22.41 6.05 -11.85
N LEU A 153 22.81 6.66 -12.98
CA LEU A 153 23.58 7.90 -13.00
C LEU A 153 22.70 9.14 -12.79
N ASP A 154 21.44 9.08 -13.21
CA ASP A 154 20.46 10.17 -13.10
C ASP A 154 19.27 9.83 -12.20
N ALA A 155 19.40 8.75 -11.43
CA ALA A 155 18.37 8.28 -10.50
C ALA A 155 18.07 9.32 -9.40
N THR A 156 16.80 9.52 -9.13
CA THR A 156 16.35 10.36 -7.99
C THR A 156 16.66 9.67 -6.65
N PHE A 157 16.56 8.34 -6.62
CA PHE A 157 16.85 7.53 -5.44
C PHE A 157 17.39 6.16 -5.85
N ILE A 158 18.46 5.72 -5.20
CA ILE A 158 19.01 4.38 -5.36
C ILE A 158 18.79 3.61 -4.05
N PRO A 159 17.88 2.62 -4.07
CA PRO A 159 17.60 1.76 -2.92
C PRO A 159 18.85 0.99 -2.44
N PRO A 160 18.79 0.32 -1.26
CA PRO A 160 19.91 -0.44 -0.73
C PRO A 160 20.42 -1.49 -1.72
N HIS A 161 21.68 -1.90 -1.55
CA HIS A 161 22.26 -2.95 -2.38
C HIS A 161 21.43 -4.23 -2.28
N GLN A 162 21.31 -4.96 -3.38
CA GLN A 162 20.45 -6.15 -3.44
C GLN A 162 20.79 -7.22 -2.40
N ASP A 163 22.06 -7.34 -2.00
CA ASP A 163 22.48 -8.34 -1.01
C ASP A 163 21.90 -8.08 0.38
N GLY A 164 21.60 -6.82 0.72
CA GLY A 164 20.97 -6.43 1.98
C GLY A 164 19.43 -6.59 1.98
N VAL A 165 18.80 -6.79 0.84
CA VAL A 165 17.33 -6.85 0.74
C VAL A 165 16.71 -7.97 1.58
N PRO A 166 17.24 -9.21 1.59
CA PRO A 166 16.65 -10.27 2.41
C PRO A 166 16.65 -9.94 3.91
N ASP A 167 17.74 -9.40 4.44
CA ASP A 167 17.88 -9.05 5.85
C ASP A 167 16.98 -7.87 6.23
N LEU A 168 16.91 -6.84 5.39
CA LEU A 168 16.02 -5.70 5.60
C LEU A 168 14.54 -6.11 5.54
N MET A 169 14.16 -7.02 4.67
CA MET A 169 12.79 -7.55 4.61
C MET A 169 12.49 -8.49 5.78
N ALA A 170 13.47 -9.20 6.31
CA ALA A 170 13.31 -9.98 7.55
C ALA A 170 13.11 -9.08 8.78
N ASP A 171 13.88 -7.99 8.88
CA ASP A 171 13.71 -6.97 9.93
C ASP A 171 12.33 -6.30 9.84
N LEU A 172 11.87 -5.96 8.64
CA LEU A 172 10.54 -5.41 8.39
C LEU A 172 9.43 -6.38 8.85
N GLU A 173 9.54 -7.68 8.52
CA GLU A 173 8.61 -8.71 8.97
C GLU A 173 8.62 -8.86 10.48
N ALA A 174 9.80 -8.92 11.09
CA ALA A 174 9.92 -8.96 12.54
C ALA A 174 9.26 -7.76 13.21
N PHE A 175 9.45 -6.54 12.67
CA PHE A 175 8.87 -5.31 13.21
C PHE A 175 7.34 -5.31 13.18
N TRP A 176 6.70 -5.70 12.09
CA TRP A 176 5.23 -5.65 12.06
C TRP A 176 4.55 -6.68 12.97
N HIS A 177 5.28 -7.76 13.38
CA HIS A 177 4.80 -8.75 14.33
C HIS A 177 5.26 -8.55 15.77
N ASN A 178 6.23 -7.66 16.02
CA ASN A 178 6.82 -7.51 17.34
C ASN A 178 5.83 -6.87 18.34
N GLN A 179 5.28 -7.68 19.23
CA GLN A 179 4.38 -7.24 20.28
C GLN A 179 5.11 -6.75 21.54
N ASN A 180 6.44 -6.92 21.61
CA ASN A 180 7.24 -6.53 22.77
C ASN A 180 7.63 -5.04 22.75
N ILE A 181 7.34 -4.31 21.67
CA ILE A 181 7.61 -2.88 21.51
C ILE A 181 6.34 -2.06 21.52
N ALA A 182 6.36 -0.96 22.26
CA ALA A 182 5.19 -0.08 22.45
C ALA A 182 5.02 0.90 21.27
N VAL A 183 4.74 0.38 20.07
CA VAL A 183 4.48 1.18 18.87
C VAL A 183 3.01 1.00 18.43
N PRO A 184 2.18 2.07 18.43
CA PRO A 184 0.79 1.98 17.98
C PRO A 184 0.68 1.49 16.53
N HIS A 185 -0.35 0.70 16.23
CA HIS A 185 -0.51 0.05 14.91
C HIS A 185 -0.45 1.02 13.72
N LEU A 186 -1.11 2.18 13.78
CA LEU A 186 -1.09 3.12 12.65
C LEU A 186 0.26 3.81 12.48
N VAL A 187 1.01 4.04 13.56
CA VAL A 187 2.40 4.52 13.49
C VAL A 187 3.30 3.43 12.93
N ARG A 188 3.13 2.19 13.40
CA ARG A 188 3.85 1.02 12.87
C ARG A 188 3.60 0.85 11.38
N LEU A 189 2.36 0.96 10.94
CA LEU A 189 2.00 0.85 9.52
C LEU A 189 2.63 1.98 8.68
N ALA A 190 2.69 3.20 9.20
CA ALA A 190 3.39 4.30 8.54
C ALA A 190 4.89 3.99 8.34
N ILE A 191 5.55 3.48 9.38
CA ILE A 191 6.96 3.09 9.35
C ILE A 191 7.17 1.93 8.37
N VAL A 192 6.32 0.89 8.42
CA VAL A 192 6.37 -0.26 7.50
C VAL A 192 6.26 0.18 6.05
N HIS A 193 5.31 1.05 5.73
CA HIS A 193 5.15 1.54 4.36
C HIS A 193 6.39 2.32 3.89
N TYR A 194 6.89 3.26 4.70
CA TYR A 194 8.12 3.99 4.39
C TYR A 194 9.31 3.05 4.16
N GLN A 195 9.50 2.09 5.06
CA GLN A 195 10.64 1.16 4.99
C GLN A 195 10.54 0.26 3.75
N PHE A 196 9.35 -0.26 3.44
CA PHE A 196 9.12 -1.06 2.24
C PHE A 196 9.44 -0.27 0.96
N GLU A 197 8.94 0.97 0.84
CA GLU A 197 9.21 1.85 -0.30
C GLU A 197 10.70 2.25 -0.38
N THR A 198 11.41 2.24 0.74
CA THR A 198 12.84 2.54 0.79
C THR A 198 13.70 1.33 0.43
N ILE A 199 13.36 0.13 0.92
CA ILE A 199 14.04 -1.14 0.54
C ILE A 199 13.82 -1.42 -0.95
N HIS A 200 12.62 -1.18 -1.46
CA HIS A 200 12.23 -1.40 -2.84
C HIS A 200 12.61 -2.81 -3.32
N PRO A 201 12.06 -3.86 -2.67
CA PRO A 201 12.63 -5.21 -2.70
C PRO A 201 12.47 -5.96 -4.03
N PHE A 202 11.63 -5.48 -4.95
CA PHE A 202 11.38 -6.11 -6.25
C PHE A 202 11.98 -5.31 -7.40
N LEU A 203 12.12 -5.92 -8.56
CA LEU A 203 12.59 -5.22 -9.77
C LEU A 203 11.52 -4.30 -10.38
N ASP A 204 10.23 -4.56 -10.08
CA ASP A 204 9.08 -3.78 -10.53
C ASP A 204 7.90 -4.04 -9.57
N GLY A 205 6.85 -3.21 -9.60
CA GLY A 205 5.62 -3.40 -8.81
C GLY A 205 5.71 -3.03 -7.33
N ASN A 206 6.82 -2.46 -6.86
CA ASN A 206 7.01 -2.13 -5.44
C ASN A 206 5.94 -1.18 -4.91
N GLY A 207 5.68 -0.06 -5.59
CA GLY A 207 4.69 0.91 -5.14
C GLY A 207 3.29 0.31 -5.02
N ARG A 208 2.88 -0.55 -5.96
CA ARG A 208 1.59 -1.28 -5.90
C ARG A 208 1.54 -2.22 -4.70
N ILE A 209 2.61 -2.99 -4.46
CA ILE A 209 2.70 -3.88 -3.29
C ILE A 209 2.75 -3.08 -1.99
N GLY A 210 3.55 -2.02 -1.91
CA GLY A 210 3.63 -1.16 -0.72
C GLY A 210 2.27 -0.60 -0.31
N ARG A 211 1.44 -0.17 -1.28
CA ARG A 211 0.08 0.29 -1.03
C ARG A 211 -0.87 -0.85 -0.66
N LEU A 212 -0.72 -2.02 -1.27
CA LEU A 212 -1.51 -3.21 -0.96
C LEU A 212 -1.20 -3.80 0.42
N LEU A 213 0.03 -3.63 0.93
CA LEU A 213 0.39 -4.04 2.29
C LEU A 213 -0.47 -3.36 3.37
N MET A 214 -0.98 -2.15 3.13
CA MET A 214 -1.74 -1.41 4.13
C MET A 214 -3.06 -2.10 4.51
N PRO A 215 -3.99 -2.41 3.57
CA PRO A 215 -5.19 -3.16 3.92
C PRO A 215 -4.87 -4.57 4.45
N LEU A 216 -3.84 -5.24 3.95
CA LEU A 216 -3.42 -6.55 4.47
C LEU A 216 -2.96 -6.46 5.94
N TYR A 217 -2.21 -5.42 6.29
CA TYR A 217 -1.79 -5.19 7.66
C TYR A 217 -3.00 -4.93 8.57
N LEU A 218 -3.93 -4.07 8.15
CA LEU A 218 -5.10 -3.70 8.95
C LEU A 218 -6.03 -4.89 9.19
N VAL A 219 -6.26 -5.73 8.18
CA VAL A 219 -7.07 -6.96 8.32
C VAL A 219 -6.30 -8.02 9.10
N GLY A 220 -5.04 -8.27 8.76
CA GLY A 220 -4.22 -9.31 9.40
C GLY A 220 -3.96 -9.06 10.90
N HIS A 221 -4.04 -7.80 11.37
CA HIS A 221 -3.92 -7.44 12.79
C HIS A 221 -5.29 -7.18 13.46
N GLY A 222 -6.40 -7.46 12.78
CA GLY A 222 -7.74 -7.32 13.34
C GLY A 222 -8.22 -5.88 13.56
N LEU A 223 -7.58 -4.90 12.93
CA LEU A 223 -8.00 -3.49 12.99
C LEU A 223 -9.19 -3.21 12.07
N LEU A 224 -9.34 -3.99 11.03
CA LEU A 224 -10.49 -4.03 10.13
C LEU A 224 -10.97 -5.48 9.96
N ALA A 225 -12.28 -5.69 10.04
CA ALA A 225 -12.89 -6.99 9.73
C ALA A 225 -12.89 -7.28 8.21
N LYS A 226 -12.95 -6.25 7.40
CA LYS A 226 -12.97 -6.28 5.92
C LYS A 226 -11.97 -5.25 5.38
N PRO A 227 -11.39 -5.45 4.18
CA PRO A 227 -10.46 -4.50 3.56
C PRO A 227 -11.23 -3.27 3.04
N SER A 228 -11.65 -2.40 3.94
CA SER A 228 -12.49 -1.22 3.64
C SER A 228 -11.71 0.10 3.59
N LEU A 229 -10.39 0.10 3.85
CA LEU A 229 -9.52 1.26 3.78
C LEU A 229 -8.42 1.08 2.75
N TYR A 230 -8.35 2.00 1.77
CA TYR A 230 -7.33 2.08 0.74
C TYR A 230 -6.85 3.52 0.60
N LEU A 231 -5.53 3.76 0.64
CA LEU A 231 -4.95 5.09 0.67
C LEU A 231 -4.49 5.64 -0.69
N SER A 232 -4.61 4.86 -1.78
CA SER A 232 -4.10 5.30 -3.09
C SER A 232 -4.76 6.57 -3.60
N ASP A 233 -6.07 6.77 -3.35
CA ASP A 233 -6.76 8.02 -3.73
C ASP A 233 -6.20 9.24 -2.97
N PHE A 234 -5.83 9.08 -1.71
CA PHE A 234 -5.18 10.14 -0.94
C PHE A 234 -3.76 10.42 -1.45
N PHE A 235 -2.97 9.39 -1.69
CA PHE A 235 -1.60 9.54 -2.21
C PHE A 235 -1.58 10.14 -3.62
N GLU A 236 -2.50 9.73 -4.48
CA GLU A 236 -2.58 10.24 -5.85
C GLU A 236 -2.96 11.72 -5.88
N ARG A 237 -3.95 12.14 -5.08
CA ARG A 237 -4.33 13.57 -4.97
C ARG A 237 -3.23 14.44 -4.36
N ASN A 238 -2.39 13.86 -3.52
CA ASN A 238 -1.28 14.53 -2.85
C ASN A 238 0.07 14.01 -3.35
N ARG A 239 0.17 13.64 -4.64
CA ARG A 239 1.31 12.88 -5.18
C ARG A 239 2.66 13.54 -4.92
N ALA A 240 2.79 14.83 -5.16
CA ALA A 240 4.04 15.55 -4.89
C ALA A 240 4.40 15.47 -3.39
N SER A 241 3.46 15.80 -2.50
CA SER A 241 3.68 15.75 -1.05
C SER A 241 4.00 14.33 -0.55
N TYR A 242 3.42 13.30 -1.16
CA TYR A 242 3.70 11.90 -0.83
C TYR A 242 5.16 11.53 -1.12
N TYR A 243 5.65 11.83 -2.32
CA TYR A 243 7.05 11.55 -2.67
C TYR A 243 8.03 12.45 -1.92
N ASP A 244 7.70 13.73 -1.73
CA ASP A 244 8.53 14.66 -0.95
C ASP A 244 8.62 14.20 0.51
N ALA A 245 7.53 13.70 1.10
CA ALA A 245 7.53 13.21 2.47
C ALA A 245 8.42 11.96 2.63
N LEU A 246 8.39 11.01 1.70
CA LEU A 246 9.30 9.86 1.69
C LEU A 246 10.77 10.30 1.53
N MET A 247 11.05 11.22 0.60
CA MET A 247 12.40 11.72 0.38
C MET A 247 12.94 12.51 1.57
N ARG A 248 12.10 13.27 2.26
CA ARG A 248 12.50 14.02 3.46
C ARG A 248 12.96 13.11 4.60
N VAL A 249 12.34 11.96 4.78
CA VAL A 249 12.85 10.95 5.75
C VAL A 249 14.26 10.50 5.34
N ARG A 250 14.47 10.19 4.05
CA ARG A 250 15.77 9.70 3.53
C ARG A 250 16.88 10.73 3.64
N LEU A 251 16.57 12.01 3.40
CA LEU A 251 17.57 13.10 3.37
C LEU A 251 17.80 13.73 4.73
N ALA A 252 16.79 13.84 5.58
CA ALA A 252 16.83 14.61 6.83
C ALA A 252 16.47 13.79 8.07
N ASN A 253 16.20 12.49 7.93
CA ASN A 253 15.74 11.61 9.01
C ASN A 253 14.47 12.15 9.73
N ASP A 254 13.62 12.91 9.01
CA ASP A 254 12.40 13.49 9.55
C ASP A 254 11.21 12.54 9.39
N LEU A 255 11.24 11.44 10.17
CA LEU A 255 10.16 10.45 10.17
C LEU A 255 8.86 11.03 10.73
N ALA A 256 8.92 12.00 11.65
CA ALA A 256 7.75 12.58 12.27
C ALA A 256 6.81 13.24 11.24
N GLN A 257 7.34 13.97 10.27
CA GLN A 257 6.53 14.57 9.20
C GLN A 257 5.84 13.52 8.31
N TRP A 258 6.53 12.40 8.03
CA TRP A 258 5.93 11.29 7.29
C TRP A 258 4.78 10.65 8.07
N VAL A 259 4.99 10.37 9.36
CA VAL A 259 3.94 9.80 10.24
C VAL A 259 2.73 10.72 10.29
N ARG A 260 2.91 12.06 10.43
CA ARG A 260 1.80 13.03 10.37
C ARG A 260 1.04 12.96 9.06
N PHE A 261 1.77 13.01 7.92
CA PHE A 261 1.18 12.92 6.59
C PHE A 261 0.36 11.62 6.42
N PHE A 262 0.91 10.49 6.86
CA PHE A 262 0.25 9.19 6.80
C PHE A 262 -1.02 9.14 7.65
N LEU A 263 -0.95 9.59 8.90
CA LEU A 263 -2.09 9.61 9.81
C LEU A 263 -3.21 10.52 9.32
N GLN A 264 -2.88 11.67 8.72
CA GLN A 264 -3.86 12.53 8.05
C GLN A 264 -4.56 11.79 6.91
N GLY A 265 -3.81 11.04 6.11
CA GLY A 265 -4.35 10.21 5.04
C GLY A 265 -5.32 9.16 5.55
N VAL A 266 -4.97 8.46 6.63
CA VAL A 266 -5.84 7.46 7.28
C VAL A 266 -7.12 8.13 7.79
N ALA A 267 -7.01 9.22 8.57
CA ALA A 267 -8.16 9.90 9.15
C ALA A 267 -9.14 10.41 8.08
N GLN A 268 -8.62 11.06 7.03
CA GLN A 268 -9.44 11.58 5.93
C GLN A 268 -10.12 10.48 5.12
N THR A 269 -9.39 9.42 4.81
CA THR A 269 -9.91 8.33 3.97
C THR A 269 -10.92 7.50 4.73
N ALA A 270 -10.64 7.16 5.99
CA ALA A 270 -11.57 6.43 6.85
C ALA A 270 -12.85 7.25 7.12
N GLY A 271 -12.71 8.57 7.36
CA GLY A 271 -13.85 9.47 7.53
C GLY A 271 -14.76 9.50 6.29
N LYS A 272 -14.19 9.60 5.09
CA LYS A 272 -14.97 9.54 3.83
C LYS A 272 -15.67 8.19 3.65
N GLY A 273 -14.99 7.09 3.92
CA GLY A 273 -15.59 5.75 3.82
C GLY A 273 -16.76 5.58 4.80
N ARG A 274 -16.58 6.00 6.06
CA ARG A 274 -17.64 6.04 7.07
C ARG A 274 -18.87 6.84 6.59
N ASP A 275 -18.64 8.03 6.03
CA ASP A 275 -19.74 8.90 5.58
C ASP A 275 -20.52 8.26 4.41
N VAL A 276 -19.86 7.55 3.50
CA VAL A 276 -20.51 6.76 2.46
C VAL A 276 -21.34 5.64 3.07
N PHE A 277 -20.83 4.89 4.04
CA PHE A 277 -21.60 3.84 4.72
C PHE A 277 -22.82 4.40 5.44
N ARG A 278 -22.69 5.55 6.09
CA ARG A 278 -23.80 6.25 6.76
C ARG A 278 -24.89 6.64 5.75
N GLN A 279 -24.52 7.14 4.58
CA GLN A 279 -25.48 7.48 3.50
C GLN A 279 -26.22 6.24 2.99
N ILE A 280 -25.53 5.11 2.79
CA ILE A 280 -26.16 3.85 2.38
C ILE A 280 -27.23 3.41 3.39
N LEU A 281 -26.92 3.46 4.69
CA LEU A 281 -27.86 3.10 5.76
C LEU A 281 -29.04 4.06 5.81
N SER A 282 -28.85 5.36 5.61
CA SER A 282 -29.92 6.37 5.58
C SER A 282 -30.91 6.10 4.43
N VAL A 283 -30.39 5.89 3.20
CA VAL A 283 -31.23 5.58 2.03
C VAL A 283 -32.04 4.30 2.23
N ARG A 284 -31.44 3.28 2.83
CA ARG A 284 -32.14 2.04 3.13
C ARG A 284 -33.32 2.29 4.08
N THR A 285 -33.08 2.98 5.22
CA THR A 285 -34.11 3.27 6.20
C THR A 285 -35.29 4.06 5.59
N GLU A 286 -34.98 5.04 4.73
CA GLU A 286 -36.00 5.82 4.03
C GLU A 286 -36.83 4.98 3.03
N THR A 287 -36.21 3.95 2.44
CA THR A 287 -36.88 3.05 1.47
C THR A 287 -37.76 2.02 2.17
N GLU A 288 -37.31 1.53 3.36
CA GLU A 288 -38.11 0.55 4.15
C GLU A 288 -39.34 1.18 4.86
N GLN A 289 -39.34 2.53 5.00
CA GLN A 289 -40.46 3.28 5.60
C GLN A 289 -41.57 3.67 4.58
N LYS A 290 -41.35 3.46 3.29
CA LYS A 290 -42.33 3.70 2.21
C LYS A 290 -43.02 2.43 1.81
#